data_01ebb2b4b8f75397fca61f03333bc662
#
_entry.id   01ebb2b4b8f75397fca61f03333bc662
#
_cell.length_a   1.000
_cell.length_b   1.000
_cell.length_c   1.000
_cell.angle_alpha   90.00
_cell.angle_beta   90.00
_cell.angle_gamma   90.00
#
_symmetry.space_group_name_H-M   'P 1'
#
loop_
_entity.id
_entity.type
_entity.pdbx_description
1 polymer ?
#
loop_
_entity_poly.entity_id
_entity_poly.type
_entity_poly.pdbx_seq_one_letter_code
_entity_poly.pdbx_strand_id
1 'polypeptide(L)'
;MKPACPDSECFSQNAGPNPRFQVRKKGYYYRRSDGQHVRRYQCTKCSRNFSSAALAPTYRQKKRHLNRWVLKHLCSGVSQRRTARLLGVNPKTVVRKFRFLADQARLKNLEYLKSIAPQSLTEVQWDDLETSEHTKCKPISVALAVDPYSRKVLGFRASRMPAKGTLSELSRRKYGPRKDERPKGWNQLLSELTPIVHPEAEWLTDQNPHYPQYLKRHFPRARHKTTPGGRGCIAGQGELRKKGHDPMFALNHTCAMLRADMNRLFRRTWCTTKTLEGLVQHLELYTWFRNQHLTPELEAGAG
;
A
#
# COMPACT_ATOMS: atom_id res chain seq x y z
N MET A 1 16.71 1.43 -22.00
CA MET A 1 15.60 1.75 -22.94
C MET A 1 15.79 3.16 -23.46
N LYS A 2 15.66 3.42 -24.78
CA LYS A 2 15.67 4.80 -25.30
C LYS A 2 14.31 5.43 -24.99
N PRO A 3 14.27 6.70 -24.55
CA PRO A 3 13.04 7.36 -24.19
C PRO A 3 12.19 7.67 -25.44
N ALA A 4 10.87 7.63 -25.29
CA ALA A 4 9.92 8.14 -26.29
C ALA A 4 9.78 9.66 -26.20
N CYS A 5 9.29 10.31 -27.27
CA CYS A 5 8.96 11.72 -27.26
C CYS A 5 7.86 11.99 -26.22
N PRO A 6 7.95 13.02 -25.35
CA PRO A 6 6.93 13.30 -24.35
C PRO A 6 5.70 14.02 -24.92
N ASP A 7 5.68 14.33 -26.20
CA ASP A 7 4.58 14.99 -26.88
C ASP A 7 3.54 13.97 -27.33
N SER A 8 2.34 14.02 -26.76
CA SER A 8 1.23 13.11 -27.07
C SER A 8 0.75 13.21 -28.52
N GLU A 9 0.92 14.37 -29.14
CA GLU A 9 0.51 14.63 -30.52
C GLU A 9 1.61 14.29 -31.53
N CYS A 10 2.80 13.92 -31.06
CA CYS A 10 3.91 13.61 -31.96
C CYS A 10 3.68 12.28 -32.66
N PHE A 11 3.83 12.26 -33.99
CA PHE A 11 3.77 11.06 -34.83
C PHE A 11 4.65 9.91 -34.32
N SER A 12 5.72 10.21 -33.58
CA SER A 12 6.58 9.20 -32.98
C SER A 12 5.88 8.34 -31.89
N GLN A 13 4.75 8.78 -31.36
CA GLN A 13 3.95 8.00 -30.42
C GLN A 13 3.15 6.88 -31.10
N ASN A 14 2.77 7.11 -32.38
CA ASN A 14 1.90 6.21 -33.14
C ASN A 14 2.67 5.31 -34.14
N ALA A 15 3.97 5.48 -34.24
CA ALA A 15 4.80 4.73 -35.19
C ALA A 15 5.30 3.42 -34.60
N GLY A 16 4.59 2.31 -34.89
CA GLY A 16 4.96 0.89 -34.80
C GLY A 16 5.97 0.40 -33.76
N PRO A 17 6.30 -0.89 -33.73
CA PRO A 17 7.00 -1.53 -32.61
C PRO A 17 8.49 -1.16 -32.44
N ASN A 18 9.04 -0.23 -33.21
CA ASN A 18 10.46 0.14 -33.11
C ASN A 18 10.71 1.63 -32.85
N PRO A 19 10.38 2.16 -31.61
CA PRO A 19 10.62 3.56 -31.26
C PRO A 19 12.10 3.93 -31.10
N ARG A 20 13.02 2.96 -31.31
CA ARG A 20 14.47 3.11 -30.99
C ARG A 20 15.19 4.16 -31.82
N PHE A 21 14.67 4.56 -32.97
CA PHE A 21 15.35 5.47 -33.90
C PHE A 21 14.79 6.89 -33.94
N GLN A 22 13.78 7.19 -33.11
CA GLN A 22 13.05 8.46 -33.20
C GLN A 22 13.58 9.53 -32.24
N VAL A 23 14.60 9.20 -31.46
CA VAL A 23 15.16 10.12 -30.46
C VAL A 23 16.68 10.07 -30.51
N ARG A 24 17.30 11.24 -30.74
CA ARG A 24 18.77 11.38 -30.67
C ARG A 24 19.22 12.01 -29.36
N LYS A 25 20.38 11.57 -28.88
CA LYS A 25 21.01 12.16 -27.67
C LYS A 25 21.60 13.53 -28.03
N LYS A 26 21.39 14.52 -27.14
CA LYS A 26 21.82 15.92 -27.33
C LYS A 26 22.63 16.44 -26.14
N GLY A 27 23.59 15.66 -25.64
CA GLY A 27 24.45 16.02 -24.50
C GLY A 27 23.75 15.94 -23.14
N TYR A 28 24.25 16.72 -22.19
CA TYR A 28 23.77 16.80 -20.83
C TYR A 28 23.66 18.25 -20.38
N TYR A 29 22.91 18.48 -19.29
CA TYR A 29 23.03 19.69 -18.48
C TYR A 29 23.17 19.33 -17.01
N TYR A 30 23.86 20.19 -16.27
CA TYR A 30 24.00 20.05 -14.82
C TYR A 30 22.79 20.68 -14.13
N ARG A 31 22.10 19.89 -13.28
CA ARG A 31 20.96 20.36 -12.50
C ARG A 31 21.40 20.69 -11.08
N ARG A 32 21.56 22.00 -10.79
CA ARG A 32 22.06 22.50 -9.49
C ARG A 32 21.24 22.05 -8.29
N SER A 33 19.93 21.81 -8.43
CA SER A 33 19.03 21.50 -7.31
C SER A 33 19.30 20.14 -6.62
N ASP A 34 20.00 19.22 -7.27
CA ASP A 34 20.31 17.88 -6.75
C ASP A 34 21.68 17.36 -7.24
N GLY A 35 22.51 18.21 -7.86
CA GLY A 35 23.85 17.85 -8.29
C GLY A 35 23.93 16.83 -9.43
N GLN A 36 22.86 16.63 -10.21
CA GLN A 36 22.79 15.58 -11.21
C GLN A 36 23.06 16.07 -12.63
N HIS A 37 23.83 15.30 -13.40
CA HIS A 37 23.92 15.45 -14.83
C HIS A 37 22.71 14.82 -15.53
N VAL A 38 21.91 15.62 -16.19
CA VAL A 38 20.65 15.20 -16.83
C VAL A 38 20.83 15.10 -18.34
N ARG A 39 20.57 13.91 -18.91
CA ARG A 39 20.65 13.67 -20.35
C ARG A 39 19.57 14.46 -21.09
N ARG A 40 19.99 15.11 -22.21
CA ARG A 40 19.10 15.77 -23.15
C ARG A 40 18.88 14.90 -24.38
N TYR A 41 17.71 15.05 -24.95
CA TYR A 41 17.26 14.35 -26.14
C TYR A 41 16.58 15.30 -27.11
N GLN A 42 16.55 14.93 -28.38
CA GLN A 42 15.75 15.56 -29.40
C GLN A 42 14.95 14.51 -30.15
N CYS A 43 13.64 14.73 -30.33
CA CYS A 43 12.82 13.92 -31.23
C CYS A 43 13.20 14.20 -32.68
N THR A 44 13.41 13.17 -33.49
CA THR A 44 13.75 13.32 -34.91
C THR A 44 12.53 13.62 -35.78
N LYS A 45 11.30 13.43 -35.24
CA LYS A 45 10.06 13.65 -35.97
C LYS A 45 9.50 15.07 -35.78
N CYS A 46 9.36 15.52 -34.52
CA CYS A 46 8.83 16.85 -34.20
C CYS A 46 9.91 17.86 -33.79
N SER A 47 11.20 17.46 -33.81
CA SER A 47 12.35 18.29 -33.39
C SER A 47 12.30 18.82 -31.95
N ARG A 48 11.32 18.43 -31.13
CA ARG A 48 11.19 18.83 -29.73
C ARG A 48 12.39 18.35 -28.92
N ASN A 49 13.00 19.28 -28.18
CA ASN A 49 14.05 18.97 -27.20
C ASN A 49 13.40 18.65 -25.85
N PHE A 50 13.87 17.59 -25.20
CA PHE A 50 13.45 17.20 -23.85
C PHE A 50 14.60 16.55 -23.08
N SER A 51 14.39 16.24 -21.83
CA SER A 51 15.43 15.60 -20.99
C SER A 51 14.88 14.35 -20.31
N SER A 52 15.76 13.48 -19.83
CA SER A 52 15.37 12.32 -19.01
C SER A 52 14.56 12.74 -17.78
N ALA A 53 14.78 13.95 -17.26
CA ALA A 53 14.01 14.49 -16.15
C ALA A 53 12.53 14.73 -16.48
N ALA A 54 12.21 15.07 -17.75
CA ALA A 54 10.84 15.30 -18.19
C ALA A 54 10.02 13.99 -18.22
N LEU A 55 10.68 12.86 -18.35
CA LEU A 55 10.07 11.53 -18.38
C LEU A 55 9.95 10.89 -16.98
N ALA A 56 10.61 11.48 -15.98
CA ALA A 56 10.56 10.95 -14.63
C ALA A 56 9.27 11.37 -13.91
N PRO A 57 8.64 10.48 -13.10
CA PRO A 57 7.48 10.84 -12.27
C PRO A 57 7.71 12.07 -11.39
N THR A 58 8.98 12.34 -11.04
CA THR A 58 9.41 13.50 -10.24
C THR A 58 9.59 14.77 -11.05
N TYR A 59 9.18 14.82 -12.33
CA TYR A 59 9.31 16.03 -13.15
C TYR A 59 8.67 17.24 -12.47
N ARG A 60 9.37 18.39 -12.50
CA ARG A 60 9.01 19.65 -11.81
C ARG A 60 8.88 19.56 -10.28
N GLN A 61 9.16 18.40 -9.65
CA GLN A 61 9.16 18.32 -8.20
C GLN A 61 10.39 19.00 -7.60
N LYS A 62 10.17 19.88 -6.62
CA LYS A 62 11.26 20.49 -5.82
C LYS A 62 11.74 19.52 -4.73
N LYS A 63 13.02 19.65 -4.31
CA LYS A 63 13.63 18.86 -3.22
C LYS A 63 13.42 17.34 -3.39
N ARG A 64 13.68 16.77 -4.57
CA ARG A 64 13.46 15.35 -4.89
C ARG A 64 14.22 14.39 -4.00
N HIS A 65 15.44 14.78 -3.58
CA HIS A 65 16.28 14.00 -2.68
C HIS A 65 15.60 13.67 -1.35
N LEU A 66 14.61 14.45 -0.92
CA LEU A 66 13.86 14.20 0.30
C LEU A 66 12.82 13.05 0.16
N ASN A 67 12.46 12.64 -1.05
CA ASN A 67 11.44 11.58 -1.24
C ASN A 67 11.82 10.30 -0.51
N ARG A 68 13.08 9.86 -0.66
CA ARG A 68 13.61 8.66 0.02
C ARG A 68 13.49 8.76 1.55
N TRP A 69 13.84 9.91 2.11
CA TRP A 69 13.78 10.12 3.56
C TRP A 69 12.35 10.20 4.07
N VAL A 70 11.47 10.90 3.35
CA VAL A 70 10.04 10.94 3.69
C VAL A 70 9.42 9.54 3.68
N LEU A 71 9.72 8.73 2.65
CA LEU A 71 9.29 7.33 2.59
C LEU A 71 9.75 6.55 3.83
N LYS A 72 11.08 6.52 4.08
CA LYS A 72 11.65 5.77 5.21
C LYS A 72 11.04 6.19 6.55
N HIS A 73 10.97 7.50 6.83
CA HIS A 73 10.41 7.98 8.08
C HIS A 73 8.93 7.58 8.26
N LEU A 74 8.11 7.73 7.22
CA LEU A 74 6.68 7.40 7.32
C LEU A 74 6.42 5.90 7.45
N CYS A 75 7.29 5.06 6.89
CA CYS A 75 7.23 3.61 7.01
C CYS A 75 7.99 3.05 8.24
N SER A 76 8.49 3.93 9.11
CA SER A 76 9.19 3.59 10.36
C SER A 76 8.57 4.31 11.56
N GLY A 77 7.25 4.46 11.59
CA GLY A 77 6.52 5.00 12.73
C GLY A 77 6.63 6.52 12.94
N VAL A 78 7.34 7.25 12.09
CA VAL A 78 7.54 8.70 12.25
C VAL A 78 6.37 9.47 11.64
N SER A 79 5.77 10.39 12.41
CA SER A 79 4.67 11.22 11.92
C SER A 79 5.12 12.27 10.90
N GLN A 80 4.20 12.73 10.04
CA GLN A 80 4.50 13.77 9.03
C GLN A 80 5.08 15.05 9.64
N ARG A 81 4.57 15.48 10.80
CA ARG A 81 5.11 16.68 11.51
C ARG A 81 6.51 16.43 12.03
N ARG A 82 6.78 15.25 12.59
CA ARG A 82 8.10 14.89 13.08
C ARG A 82 9.09 14.72 11.92
N THR A 83 8.67 14.11 10.82
CA THR A 83 9.46 14.04 9.57
C THR A 83 9.85 15.43 9.07
N ALA A 84 8.92 16.38 9.06
CA ALA A 84 9.20 17.75 8.66
C ALA A 84 10.26 18.42 9.55
N ARG A 85 10.16 18.21 10.86
CA ARG A 85 11.14 18.73 11.84
C ARG A 85 12.51 18.08 11.64
N LEU A 86 12.58 16.75 11.49
CA LEU A 86 13.84 16.03 11.28
C LEU A 86 14.54 16.42 9.98
N LEU A 87 13.79 16.73 8.93
CA LEU A 87 14.32 17.12 7.62
C LEU A 87 14.50 18.64 7.44
N GLY A 88 14.22 19.46 8.46
CA GLY A 88 14.32 20.92 8.38
C GLY A 88 13.45 21.55 7.30
N VAL A 89 12.23 21.02 7.09
CA VAL A 89 11.32 21.50 6.03
C VAL A 89 9.93 21.82 6.55
N ASN A 90 9.19 22.64 5.80
CA ASN A 90 7.82 22.94 6.13
C ASN A 90 6.94 21.65 6.09
N PRO A 91 6.05 21.43 7.07
CA PRO A 91 5.14 20.28 7.09
C PRO A 91 4.31 20.10 5.80
N LYS A 92 3.90 21.20 5.14
CA LYS A 92 3.20 21.13 3.84
C LYS A 92 4.05 20.47 2.75
N THR A 93 5.39 20.59 2.82
CA THR A 93 6.30 19.90 1.89
C THR A 93 6.23 18.39 2.09
N VAL A 94 6.25 17.92 3.34
CA VAL A 94 6.11 16.48 3.65
C VAL A 94 4.76 15.95 3.22
N VAL A 95 3.67 16.68 3.47
CA VAL A 95 2.31 16.28 3.02
C VAL A 95 2.24 16.12 1.51
N ARG A 96 2.79 17.07 0.73
CA ARG A 96 2.84 16.97 -0.74
C ARG A 96 3.65 15.77 -1.22
N LYS A 97 4.79 15.54 -0.58
CA LYS A 97 5.64 14.37 -0.89
C LYS A 97 4.98 13.06 -0.50
N PHE A 98 4.31 13.01 0.64
CA PHE A 98 3.54 11.84 1.07
C PHE A 98 2.46 11.46 0.04
N ARG A 99 1.64 12.41 -0.42
CA ARG A 99 0.62 12.16 -1.44
C ARG A 99 1.26 11.64 -2.73
N PHE A 100 2.27 12.33 -3.23
CA PHE A 100 3.02 11.88 -4.42
C PHE A 100 3.57 10.46 -4.27
N LEU A 101 4.20 10.14 -3.13
CA LEU A 101 4.77 8.81 -2.88
C LEU A 101 3.68 7.74 -2.75
N ALA A 102 2.55 8.07 -2.15
CA ALA A 102 1.41 7.17 -2.04
C ALA A 102 0.81 6.84 -3.43
N ASP A 103 0.69 7.84 -4.32
CA ASP A 103 0.23 7.63 -5.70
C ASP A 103 1.20 6.73 -6.48
N GLN A 104 2.51 6.95 -6.32
CA GLN A 104 3.53 6.08 -6.92
C GLN A 104 3.49 4.66 -6.34
N ALA A 105 3.32 4.53 -5.03
CA ALA A 105 3.22 3.24 -4.36
C ALA A 105 1.99 2.46 -4.83
N ARG A 106 0.85 3.12 -5.02
CA ARG A 106 -0.36 2.49 -5.58
C ARG A 106 -0.11 1.90 -6.96
N LEU A 107 0.57 2.62 -7.84
CA LEU A 107 0.93 2.11 -9.17
C LEU A 107 1.87 0.89 -9.06
N LYS A 108 2.84 0.94 -8.14
CA LYS A 108 3.76 -0.17 -7.88
C LYS A 108 3.08 -1.39 -7.27
N ASN A 109 2.12 -1.21 -6.38
CA ASN A 109 1.31 -2.30 -5.84
C ASN A 109 0.49 -2.97 -6.96
N LEU A 110 -0.11 -2.18 -7.87
CA LEU A 110 -0.81 -2.71 -9.04
C LEU A 110 0.13 -3.45 -10.02
N GLU A 111 1.33 -2.92 -10.26
CA GLU A 111 2.35 -3.60 -11.06
C GLU A 111 2.76 -4.93 -10.43
N TYR A 112 2.94 -4.96 -9.11
CA TYR A 112 3.24 -6.19 -8.37
C TYR A 112 2.14 -7.24 -8.55
N LEU A 113 0.87 -6.88 -8.35
CA LEU A 113 -0.23 -7.82 -8.55
C LEU A 113 -0.28 -8.35 -9.99
N LYS A 114 -0.04 -7.50 -10.98
CA LYS A 114 0.04 -7.90 -12.40
C LYS A 114 1.24 -8.80 -12.71
N SER A 115 2.29 -8.77 -11.89
CA SER A 115 3.47 -9.63 -12.07
C SER A 115 3.28 -11.04 -11.50
N ILE A 116 2.27 -11.25 -10.67
CA ILE A 116 1.91 -12.57 -10.15
C ILE A 116 1.27 -13.37 -11.30
N ALA A 117 1.74 -14.60 -11.50
CA ALA A 117 1.18 -15.45 -12.55
C ALA A 117 -0.32 -15.71 -12.30
N PRO A 118 -1.15 -15.72 -13.36
CA PRO A 118 -2.59 -15.96 -13.20
C PRO A 118 -2.86 -17.25 -12.44
N GLN A 119 -3.78 -17.19 -11.48
CA GLN A 119 -4.24 -18.33 -10.69
C GLN A 119 -3.14 -19.16 -10.01
N SER A 120 -2.00 -18.52 -9.71
CA SER A 120 -0.83 -19.22 -9.12
C SER A 120 -0.88 -19.28 -7.59
N LEU A 121 -1.65 -18.43 -6.94
CA LEU A 121 -1.75 -18.41 -5.48
C LEU A 121 -2.72 -19.47 -4.99
N THR A 122 -2.21 -20.48 -4.30
CA THR A 122 -2.99 -21.63 -3.80
C THR A 122 -3.48 -21.46 -2.37
N GLU A 123 -2.95 -20.48 -1.63
CA GLU A 123 -3.34 -20.15 -0.27
C GLU A 123 -3.40 -18.64 -0.05
N VAL A 124 -4.39 -18.18 0.71
CA VAL A 124 -4.55 -16.76 1.09
C VAL A 124 -5.05 -16.68 2.54
N GLN A 125 -4.45 -15.78 3.31
CA GLN A 125 -4.97 -15.40 4.62
C GLN A 125 -5.69 -14.05 4.52
N TRP A 126 -6.90 -13.96 5.08
CA TRP A 126 -7.73 -12.76 5.03
C TRP A 126 -8.41 -12.48 6.36
N ASP A 127 -8.33 -11.23 6.82
CA ASP A 127 -9.03 -10.73 8.01
C ASP A 127 -9.14 -9.21 7.99
N ASP A 128 -9.91 -8.65 8.91
CA ASP A 128 -10.14 -7.23 9.10
C ASP A 128 -9.27 -6.66 10.24
N LEU A 129 -8.36 -5.73 9.93
CA LEU A 129 -7.65 -4.93 10.92
C LEU A 129 -8.51 -3.73 11.32
N GLU A 130 -9.00 -3.69 12.56
CA GLU A 130 -9.81 -2.57 13.05
C GLU A 130 -8.95 -1.41 13.59
N THR A 131 -9.33 -0.20 13.21
CA THR A 131 -8.78 1.08 13.68
C THR A 131 -9.89 2.14 13.77
N SER A 132 -9.56 3.43 13.86
CA SER A 132 -10.58 4.48 13.96
C SER A 132 -10.13 5.81 13.35
N GLU A 133 -11.10 6.60 12.90
CA GLU A 133 -10.94 7.98 12.46
C GLU A 133 -11.20 8.93 13.63
N HIS A 134 -10.16 9.62 14.10
CA HIS A 134 -10.14 10.52 15.27
C HIS A 134 -10.50 9.86 16.61
N THR A 135 -11.55 9.07 16.66
CA THR A 135 -12.15 8.52 17.87
C THR A 135 -12.64 7.10 17.62
N LYS A 136 -12.68 6.29 18.67
CA LYS A 136 -13.28 4.94 18.62
C LYS A 136 -14.78 4.93 18.26
N CYS A 137 -15.46 6.08 18.37
CA CYS A 137 -16.83 6.22 17.87
C CYS A 137 -16.94 6.25 16.35
N LYS A 138 -15.80 6.38 15.64
CA LYS A 138 -15.72 6.35 14.16
C LYS A 138 -14.77 5.23 13.72
N PRO A 139 -15.15 3.97 13.94
CA PRO A 139 -14.28 2.86 13.58
C PRO A 139 -14.15 2.72 12.06
N ILE A 140 -12.99 2.18 11.67
CA ILE A 140 -12.62 1.80 10.30
C ILE A 140 -12.15 0.36 10.37
N SER A 141 -12.61 -0.45 9.42
CA SER A 141 -12.06 -1.77 9.15
C SER A 141 -11.16 -1.71 7.93
N VAL A 142 -10.02 -2.37 8.01
CA VAL A 142 -9.09 -2.57 6.89
C VAL A 142 -9.09 -4.07 6.59
N ALA A 143 -9.87 -4.49 5.60
CA ALA A 143 -9.79 -5.84 5.06
C ALA A 143 -8.41 -6.02 4.42
N LEU A 144 -7.67 -7.05 4.84
CA LEU A 144 -6.29 -7.30 4.45
C LEU A 144 -6.14 -8.75 3.98
N ALA A 145 -5.62 -8.95 2.78
CA ALA A 145 -5.26 -10.26 2.24
C ALA A 145 -3.74 -10.39 2.11
N VAL A 146 -3.20 -11.52 2.55
CA VAL A 146 -1.76 -11.80 2.63
C VAL A 146 -1.48 -13.17 2.03
N ASP A 147 -0.39 -13.30 1.28
CA ASP A 147 0.17 -14.57 0.89
C ASP A 147 0.92 -15.19 2.09
N PRO A 148 0.52 -16.36 2.59
CA PRO A 148 1.13 -16.97 3.78
C PRO A 148 2.60 -17.34 3.61
N TYR A 149 3.04 -17.66 2.40
CA TYR A 149 4.42 -18.09 2.11
C TYR A 149 5.39 -16.91 2.05
N SER A 150 5.11 -15.92 1.22
CA SER A 150 5.96 -14.74 1.09
C SER A 150 5.69 -13.68 2.15
N ARG A 151 4.60 -13.77 2.89
CA ARG A 151 4.08 -12.75 3.82
C ARG A 151 3.83 -11.38 3.18
N LYS A 152 3.76 -11.34 1.84
CA LYS A 152 3.46 -10.13 1.10
C LYS A 152 1.97 -9.81 1.15
N VAL A 153 1.67 -8.53 1.26
CA VAL A 153 0.30 -8.03 1.18
C VAL A 153 -0.15 -8.11 -0.28
N LEU A 154 -1.21 -8.87 -0.53
CA LEU A 154 -1.85 -9.01 -1.83
C LEU A 154 -2.84 -7.87 -2.11
N GLY A 155 -3.47 -7.35 -1.07
CA GLY A 155 -4.40 -6.24 -1.19
C GLY A 155 -5.01 -5.84 0.14
N PHE A 156 -5.62 -4.67 0.15
CA PHE A 156 -6.37 -4.17 1.30
C PHE A 156 -7.53 -3.26 0.87
N ARG A 157 -8.55 -3.15 1.73
CA ARG A 157 -9.63 -2.16 1.58
C ARG A 157 -10.00 -1.58 2.93
N ALA A 158 -9.92 -0.26 3.04
CA ALA A 158 -10.32 0.45 4.25
C ALA A 158 -11.77 0.94 4.11
N SER A 159 -12.62 0.55 5.04
CA SER A 159 -14.07 0.79 5.03
C SER A 159 -14.53 1.40 6.34
N ARG A 160 -15.43 2.38 6.27
CA ARG A 160 -16.13 2.86 7.47
C ARG A 160 -17.09 1.81 7.96
N MET A 161 -17.29 1.77 9.27
CA MET A 161 -18.23 0.84 9.89
C MET A 161 -18.95 1.52 11.08
N PRO A 162 -20.10 1.01 11.53
CA PRO A 162 -20.74 1.41 12.77
C PRO A 162 -19.85 1.09 13.97
N ALA A 163 -19.96 1.90 15.03
CA ALA A 163 -19.34 1.56 16.31
C ALA A 163 -20.02 0.33 16.92
N LYS A 164 -19.23 -0.43 17.70
CA LYS A 164 -19.68 -1.67 18.33
C LYS A 164 -19.77 -1.52 19.85
N GLY A 165 -20.58 -2.38 20.48
CA GLY A 165 -20.72 -2.47 21.94
C GLY A 165 -21.16 -1.16 22.57
N THR A 166 -20.63 -0.83 23.74
CA THR A 166 -21.00 0.34 24.55
C THR A 166 -20.83 1.69 23.86
N LEU A 167 -20.01 1.76 22.79
CA LEU A 167 -19.82 2.99 22.03
C LEU A 167 -20.87 3.24 20.94
N SER A 168 -21.74 2.27 20.65
CA SER A 168 -22.71 2.36 19.55
C SER A 168 -23.68 3.52 19.74
N GLU A 169 -24.27 3.65 20.92
CA GLU A 169 -25.22 4.71 21.24
C GLU A 169 -24.54 6.09 21.28
N LEU A 170 -23.40 6.20 21.94
CA LEU A 170 -22.62 7.43 21.99
C LEU A 170 -22.19 7.89 20.57
N SER A 171 -21.80 6.95 19.72
CA SER A 171 -21.44 7.22 18.32
C SER A 171 -22.63 7.78 17.54
N ARG A 172 -23.81 7.13 17.67
CA ARG A 172 -25.04 7.55 17.00
C ARG A 172 -25.47 8.95 17.46
N ARG A 173 -25.41 9.22 18.76
CA ARG A 173 -25.77 10.53 19.31
C ARG A 173 -24.85 11.65 18.85
N LYS A 174 -23.51 11.41 18.80
CA LYS A 174 -22.52 12.45 18.46
C LYS A 174 -22.31 12.65 16.97
N TYR A 175 -22.43 11.60 16.17
CA TYR A 175 -21.99 11.60 14.77
C TYR A 175 -23.05 11.10 13.77
N GLY A 176 -24.26 10.80 14.29
CA GLY A 176 -25.33 10.22 13.48
C GLY A 176 -25.12 8.73 13.15
N PRO A 177 -26.05 8.10 12.44
CA PRO A 177 -25.95 6.73 11.99
C PRO A 177 -24.81 6.60 10.97
N ARG A 178 -23.99 5.54 11.10
CA ARG A 178 -22.89 5.25 10.17
C ARG A 178 -23.23 4.01 9.36
N LYS A 179 -23.14 4.16 8.03
CA LYS A 179 -23.29 3.03 7.11
C LYS A 179 -22.13 2.05 7.28
N ASP A 180 -22.44 0.77 7.21
CA ASP A 180 -21.41 -0.28 7.10
C ASP A 180 -20.95 -0.42 5.64
N GLU A 181 -19.71 0.03 5.37
CA GLU A 181 -19.11 -0.02 4.05
C GLU A 181 -18.22 -1.27 3.85
N ARG A 182 -18.04 -2.12 4.88
CA ARG A 182 -17.23 -3.35 4.81
C ARG A 182 -17.65 -4.28 3.69
N PRO A 183 -18.97 -4.56 3.48
CA PRO A 183 -19.42 -5.40 2.39
C PRO A 183 -18.90 -4.97 1.01
N LYS A 184 -18.89 -3.65 0.76
CA LYS A 184 -18.33 -3.09 -0.47
C LYS A 184 -16.82 -3.29 -0.54
N GLY A 185 -16.11 -3.06 0.56
CA GLY A 185 -14.65 -3.24 0.64
C GLY A 185 -14.25 -4.71 0.41
N TRP A 186 -14.94 -5.66 1.03
CA TRP A 186 -14.70 -7.10 0.85
C TRP A 186 -14.92 -7.54 -0.60
N ASN A 187 -16.05 -7.14 -1.21
CA ASN A 187 -16.29 -7.45 -2.62
C ASN A 187 -15.20 -6.89 -3.55
N GLN A 188 -14.77 -5.65 -3.33
CA GLN A 188 -13.71 -5.04 -4.13
C GLN A 188 -12.38 -5.78 -3.98
N LEU A 189 -11.98 -6.10 -2.73
CA LEU A 189 -10.73 -6.82 -2.47
C LEU A 189 -10.75 -8.19 -3.15
N LEU A 190 -11.80 -8.98 -2.93
CA LEU A 190 -11.89 -10.32 -3.49
C LEU A 190 -11.95 -10.32 -5.03
N SER A 191 -12.68 -9.36 -5.61
CA SER A 191 -12.73 -9.19 -7.08
C SER A 191 -11.33 -8.90 -7.67
N GLU A 192 -10.52 -8.10 -6.99
CA GLU A 192 -9.16 -7.79 -7.46
C GLU A 192 -8.20 -8.98 -7.35
N LEU A 193 -8.46 -9.90 -6.44
CA LEU A 193 -7.65 -11.10 -6.25
C LEU A 193 -8.05 -12.25 -7.18
N THR A 194 -9.24 -12.22 -7.78
CA THR A 194 -9.75 -13.28 -8.68
C THR A 194 -8.76 -13.63 -9.81
N PRO A 195 -8.04 -12.70 -10.45
CA PRO A 195 -7.13 -13.06 -11.54
C PRO A 195 -5.88 -13.85 -11.10
N ILE A 196 -5.43 -13.68 -9.85
CA ILE A 196 -4.15 -14.21 -9.35
C ILE A 196 -4.30 -15.40 -8.39
N VAL A 197 -5.46 -15.56 -7.76
CA VAL A 197 -5.74 -16.65 -6.82
C VAL A 197 -6.36 -17.81 -7.56
N HIS A 198 -5.87 -19.04 -7.26
CA HIS A 198 -6.41 -20.26 -7.84
C HIS A 198 -7.89 -20.46 -7.45
N PRO A 199 -8.77 -20.90 -8.36
CA PRO A 199 -10.21 -21.09 -8.06
C PRO A 199 -10.48 -22.05 -6.89
N GLU A 200 -9.59 -23.01 -6.66
CA GLU A 200 -9.66 -24.00 -5.57
C GLU A 200 -8.69 -23.69 -4.42
N ALA A 201 -8.21 -22.44 -4.33
CA ALA A 201 -7.28 -22.02 -3.29
C ALA A 201 -7.86 -22.25 -1.89
N GLU A 202 -6.97 -22.44 -0.94
CA GLU A 202 -7.33 -22.47 0.46
C GLU A 202 -7.36 -21.04 1.02
N TRP A 203 -8.47 -20.67 1.61
CA TRP A 203 -8.66 -19.40 2.29
C TRP A 203 -8.74 -19.62 3.79
N LEU A 204 -7.84 -18.99 4.51
CA LEU A 204 -7.81 -19.02 5.97
C LEU A 204 -8.25 -17.68 6.53
N THR A 205 -9.28 -17.68 7.37
CA THR A 205 -9.87 -16.49 8.00
C THR A 205 -10.13 -16.74 9.49
N ASP A 206 -10.50 -15.68 10.21
CA ASP A 206 -11.15 -15.85 11.51
C ASP A 206 -12.59 -16.39 11.34
N GLN A 207 -13.29 -16.55 12.48
CA GLN A 207 -14.67 -17.04 12.51
C GLN A 207 -15.72 -15.96 12.25
N ASN A 208 -15.42 -14.92 11.47
CA ASN A 208 -16.39 -13.89 11.12
C ASN A 208 -17.53 -14.51 10.27
N PRO A 209 -18.79 -14.46 10.74
CA PRO A 209 -19.92 -15.13 10.07
C PRO A 209 -20.24 -14.59 8.67
N HIS A 210 -19.72 -13.42 8.33
CA HIS A 210 -19.98 -12.80 7.04
C HIS A 210 -19.03 -13.27 5.93
N TYR A 211 -17.81 -13.72 6.25
CA TYR A 211 -16.80 -14.06 5.23
C TYR A 211 -17.22 -15.18 4.27
N PRO A 212 -17.87 -16.27 4.71
CA PRO A 212 -18.21 -17.39 3.82
C PRO A 212 -19.04 -16.97 2.60
N GLN A 213 -20.02 -16.06 2.77
CA GLN A 213 -20.88 -15.63 1.66
C GLN A 213 -20.13 -14.84 0.59
N TYR A 214 -19.11 -14.02 0.99
CA TYR A 214 -18.30 -13.25 0.05
C TYR A 214 -17.28 -14.14 -0.65
N LEU A 215 -16.65 -15.07 0.06
CA LEU A 215 -15.77 -16.07 -0.54
C LEU A 215 -16.50 -16.93 -1.55
N LYS A 216 -17.66 -17.47 -1.21
CA LYS A 216 -18.48 -18.29 -2.13
C LYS A 216 -18.87 -17.52 -3.40
N ARG A 217 -19.08 -16.20 -3.31
CA ARG A 217 -19.44 -15.37 -4.46
C ARG A 217 -18.28 -15.21 -5.47
N HIS A 218 -17.05 -15.03 -4.97
CA HIS A 218 -15.89 -14.75 -5.82
C HIS A 218 -15.05 -16.01 -6.12
N PHE A 219 -15.04 -16.96 -5.20
CA PHE A 219 -14.28 -18.21 -5.26
C PHE A 219 -15.17 -19.40 -4.88
N PRO A 220 -16.14 -19.79 -5.71
CA PRO A 220 -17.14 -20.81 -5.36
C PRO A 220 -16.56 -22.21 -5.14
N ARG A 221 -15.36 -22.49 -5.68
CA ARG A 221 -14.66 -23.78 -5.52
C ARG A 221 -13.56 -23.75 -4.46
N ALA A 222 -13.31 -22.61 -3.84
CA ALA A 222 -12.26 -22.46 -2.83
C ALA A 222 -12.57 -23.28 -1.57
N ARG A 223 -11.52 -23.74 -0.92
CA ARG A 223 -11.59 -24.36 0.40
C ARG A 223 -11.48 -23.30 1.47
N HIS A 224 -12.55 -23.06 2.22
CA HIS A 224 -12.54 -22.09 3.31
C HIS A 224 -12.29 -22.79 4.65
N LYS A 225 -11.20 -22.43 5.31
CA LYS A 225 -10.87 -22.83 6.67
C LYS A 225 -10.98 -21.64 7.61
N THR A 226 -11.53 -21.87 8.79
CA THR A 226 -11.64 -20.83 9.83
C THR A 226 -10.82 -21.22 11.06
N THR A 227 -10.26 -20.23 11.71
CA THR A 227 -9.58 -20.41 12.99
C THR A 227 -10.23 -19.53 14.06
N PRO A 228 -10.36 -20.02 15.32
CA PRO A 228 -10.90 -19.18 16.37
C PRO A 228 -10.01 -17.97 16.61
N GLY A 229 -10.63 -16.79 16.65
CA GLY A 229 -9.94 -15.54 16.96
C GLY A 229 -9.37 -15.58 18.38
N GLY A 230 -8.05 -15.53 18.51
CA GLY A 230 -7.37 -15.42 19.80
C GLY A 230 -7.30 -13.99 20.30
N ARG A 231 -7.39 -13.78 21.63
CA ARG A 231 -6.99 -12.48 22.21
C ARG A 231 -5.50 -12.27 21.99
N GLY A 232 -5.13 -11.15 21.36
CA GLY A 232 -3.72 -10.78 21.21
C GLY A 232 -3.04 -10.69 22.58
N CYS A 233 -1.79 -11.17 22.65
CA CYS A 233 -0.97 -11.04 23.85
C CYS A 233 -0.79 -9.56 24.21
N ILE A 234 -0.85 -9.23 25.50
CA ILE A 234 -0.47 -7.92 26.01
C ILE A 234 1.05 -7.79 25.86
N ALA A 235 1.54 -6.65 25.41
CA ALA A 235 2.98 -6.40 25.27
C ALA A 235 3.70 -6.69 26.63
N GLY A 236 4.80 -7.41 26.58
CA GLY A 236 5.56 -7.82 27.75
C GLY A 236 5.04 -9.06 28.50
N GLN A 237 4.00 -9.71 28.00
CA GLN A 237 3.42 -10.92 28.61
C GLN A 237 3.50 -12.13 27.69
N GLY A 238 4.57 -12.22 26.89
CA GLY A 238 4.80 -13.31 25.94
C GLY A 238 4.83 -14.70 26.58
N GLU A 239 5.31 -14.79 27.81
CA GLU A 239 5.39 -16.03 28.59
C GLU A 239 4.02 -16.59 28.97
N LEU A 240 3.01 -15.74 29.08
CA LEU A 240 1.62 -16.14 29.36
C LEU A 240 0.89 -16.63 28.10
N ARG A 241 1.48 -16.48 26.95
CA ARG A 241 0.93 -17.01 25.70
C ARG A 241 1.15 -18.50 25.64
N LYS A 242 0.07 -19.27 25.52
CA LYS A 242 0.19 -20.70 25.22
C LYS A 242 1.00 -20.86 23.93
N LYS A 243 2.16 -21.48 24.02
CA LYS A 243 3.00 -21.79 22.85
C LYS A 243 2.24 -22.76 21.96
N GLY A 244 1.97 -22.39 20.73
CA GLY A 244 1.30 -23.21 19.74
C GLY A 244 1.48 -22.60 18.35
N HIS A 245 1.29 -23.42 17.32
CA HIS A 245 1.28 -22.94 15.94
C HIS A 245 0.12 -21.95 15.74
N ASP A 246 0.42 -20.77 15.20
CA ASP A 246 -0.59 -19.80 14.76
C ASP A 246 -0.88 -20.01 13.27
N PRO A 247 -2.02 -20.60 12.90
CA PRO A 247 -2.33 -20.84 11.49
C PRO A 247 -2.40 -19.57 10.65
N MET A 248 -2.72 -18.42 11.28
CA MET A 248 -2.80 -17.13 10.61
C MET A 248 -1.56 -16.25 10.86
N PHE A 249 -0.41 -16.87 11.13
CA PHE A 249 0.81 -16.15 11.51
C PHE A 249 1.19 -15.05 10.51
N ALA A 250 1.16 -15.32 9.21
CA ALA A 250 1.57 -14.35 8.20
C ALA A 250 0.71 -13.07 8.24
N LEU A 251 -0.60 -13.23 8.38
CA LEU A 251 -1.54 -12.11 8.51
C LEU A 251 -1.38 -11.40 9.85
N ASN A 252 -1.36 -12.15 10.96
CA ASN A 252 -1.21 -11.61 12.31
C ASN A 252 0.08 -10.81 12.46
N HIS A 253 1.19 -11.35 11.96
CA HIS A 253 2.48 -10.66 11.91
C HIS A 253 2.41 -9.40 11.05
N THR A 254 1.76 -9.47 9.88
CA THR A 254 1.57 -8.28 9.02
C THR A 254 0.75 -7.20 9.73
N CYS A 255 -0.33 -7.57 10.40
CA CYS A 255 -1.11 -6.65 11.24
C CYS A 255 -0.30 -6.02 12.39
N ALA A 256 0.59 -6.82 13.01
CA ALA A 256 1.49 -6.32 14.05
C ALA A 256 2.48 -5.29 13.49
N MET A 257 3.09 -5.57 12.33
CA MET A 257 4.01 -4.65 11.67
C MET A 257 3.33 -3.36 11.20
N LEU A 258 2.12 -3.46 10.64
CA LEU A 258 1.31 -2.28 10.32
C LEU A 258 1.11 -1.37 11.55
N ARG A 259 0.84 -1.98 12.72
CA ARG A 259 0.68 -1.24 13.98
C ARG A 259 2.00 -0.73 14.56
N ALA A 260 3.12 -1.40 14.31
CA ALA A 260 4.45 -0.98 14.77
C ALA A 260 5.03 0.17 13.93
N ASP A 261 4.86 0.09 12.60
CA ASP A 261 5.57 0.95 11.65
C ASP A 261 4.73 2.12 11.12
N MET A 262 3.41 2.06 11.24
CA MET A 262 2.53 3.16 10.82
C MET A 262 2.02 3.94 12.03
N ASN A 263 2.57 5.12 12.27
CA ASN A 263 2.25 5.94 13.44
C ASN A 263 0.74 6.16 13.69
N ARG A 264 -0.08 6.19 12.62
CA ARG A 264 -1.54 6.37 12.73
C ARG A 264 -2.30 5.12 13.16
N LEU A 265 -1.65 3.97 13.18
CA LEU A 265 -2.20 2.69 13.65
C LEU A 265 -1.67 2.32 15.04
N PHE A 266 -0.78 3.11 15.63
CA PHE A 266 -0.34 2.92 17.02
C PHE A 266 -1.54 2.91 17.95
N ARG A 267 -1.54 1.96 18.88
CA ARG A 267 -2.54 1.92 19.95
C ARG A 267 -2.24 2.99 20.99
N ARG A 268 -3.29 3.60 21.58
CA ARG A 268 -3.19 4.58 22.66
C ARG A 268 -2.27 5.77 22.31
N THR A 269 -2.50 6.41 21.18
CA THR A 269 -1.71 7.55 20.69
C THR A 269 -2.59 8.70 20.23
N TRP A 270 -2.02 9.92 20.25
CA TRP A 270 -2.60 11.11 19.61
C TRP A 270 -2.46 11.11 18.08
N CYS A 271 -1.63 10.21 17.53
CA CYS A 271 -1.37 10.09 16.09
C CYS A 271 -2.47 9.31 15.35
N THR A 272 -3.74 9.48 15.72
CA THR A 272 -4.87 8.80 15.08
C THR A 272 -5.03 9.20 13.61
N THR A 273 -5.62 8.31 12.84
CA THR A 273 -6.08 8.60 11.46
C THR A 273 -7.02 9.80 11.47
N LYS A 274 -6.78 10.78 10.61
CA LYS A 274 -7.63 12.00 10.50
C LYS A 274 -8.64 11.90 9.38
N THR A 275 -8.33 11.20 8.29
CA THR A 275 -9.22 10.95 7.15
C THR A 275 -9.01 9.53 6.64
N LEU A 276 -10.07 8.91 6.12
CA LEU A 276 -10.00 7.59 5.48
C LEU A 276 -9.01 7.60 4.31
N GLU A 277 -9.06 8.64 3.46
CA GLU A 277 -8.13 8.82 2.35
C GLU A 277 -6.66 8.81 2.80
N GLY A 278 -6.34 9.58 3.86
CA GLY A 278 -4.98 9.61 4.40
C GLY A 278 -4.53 8.26 4.99
N LEU A 279 -5.45 7.42 5.45
CA LEU A 279 -5.15 6.04 5.85
C LEU A 279 -4.85 5.19 4.62
N VAL A 280 -5.71 5.22 3.61
CA VAL A 280 -5.52 4.48 2.35
C VAL A 280 -4.17 4.83 1.71
N GLN A 281 -3.87 6.12 1.58
CA GLN A 281 -2.58 6.59 1.06
C GLN A 281 -1.38 6.04 1.85
N HIS A 282 -1.50 5.96 3.18
CA HIS A 282 -0.41 5.43 4.01
C HIS A 282 -0.30 3.91 3.91
N LEU A 283 -1.42 3.20 3.79
CA LEU A 283 -1.45 1.76 3.53
C LEU A 283 -0.81 1.43 2.18
N GLU A 284 -1.12 2.19 1.11
CA GLU A 284 -0.48 2.02 -0.19
C GLU A 284 1.05 2.16 -0.08
N LEU A 285 1.49 3.23 0.60
CA LEU A 285 2.91 3.52 0.78
C LEU A 285 3.62 2.40 1.56
N TYR A 286 3.02 1.97 2.67
CA TYR A 286 3.60 0.95 3.54
C TYR A 286 3.58 -0.44 2.89
N THR A 287 2.48 -0.81 2.21
CA THR A 287 2.36 -2.08 1.47
C THR A 287 3.47 -2.21 0.44
N TRP A 288 3.67 -1.19 -0.39
CA TRP A 288 4.77 -1.19 -1.36
C TRP A 288 6.13 -1.32 -0.68
N PHE A 289 6.41 -0.49 0.35
CA PHE A 289 7.66 -0.51 1.09
C PHE A 289 7.93 -1.89 1.70
N ARG A 290 6.94 -2.48 2.39
CA ARG A 290 7.04 -3.78 3.03
C ARG A 290 7.26 -4.90 2.01
N ASN A 291 6.45 -4.95 0.95
CA ASN A 291 6.55 -6.00 -0.06
C ASN A 291 7.92 -6.03 -0.75
N GLN A 292 8.57 -4.88 -0.90
CA GLN A 292 9.94 -4.81 -1.43
C GLN A 292 10.97 -5.40 -0.46
N HIS A 293 10.83 -5.15 0.84
CA HIS A 293 11.73 -5.71 1.86
C HIS A 293 11.55 -7.21 2.09
N LEU A 294 10.41 -7.79 1.66
CA LEU A 294 10.16 -9.23 1.71
C LEU A 294 10.55 -9.96 0.41
N THR A 295 11.28 -9.30 -0.49
CA THR A 295 11.76 -9.93 -1.73
C THR A 295 13.08 -10.68 -1.45
N PRO A 296 13.27 -11.93 -1.91
CA PRO A 296 14.43 -12.78 -1.58
C PRO A 296 15.81 -12.20 -1.93
N GLU A 297 15.89 -11.23 -2.82
CA GLU A 297 17.17 -10.55 -3.17
C GLU A 297 17.84 -9.84 -1.97
N LEU A 298 17.12 -9.65 -0.86
CA LEU A 298 17.67 -9.05 0.36
C LEU A 298 18.18 -10.07 1.37
N GLU A 299 17.86 -11.36 1.22
CA GLU A 299 18.35 -12.42 2.10
C GLU A 299 19.74 -12.94 1.69
N ALA A 300 20.17 -12.66 0.44
CA ALA A 300 21.48 -13.09 -0.06
C ALA A 300 22.65 -12.17 0.38
N GLY A 301 22.37 -11.06 1.04
CA GLY A 301 23.39 -10.07 1.45
C GLY A 301 23.60 -9.92 2.96
N ALA A 302 22.98 -10.77 3.79
CA ALA A 302 23.10 -10.76 5.25
C ALA A 302 23.74 -12.06 5.77
N GLY A 303 24.87 -12.47 5.15
CA GLY A 303 25.74 -13.52 5.61
C GLY A 303 27.09 -12.94 6.00
#